data_81efc7235547124ab5305569ece0760b
#
_entry.id   81efc7235547124ab5305569ece0760b
#
_cell.length_a   1.000
_cell.length_b   1.000
_cell.length_c   1.000
_cell.angle_alpha   90.00
_cell.angle_beta   90.00
_cell.angle_gamma   90.00
#
_symmetry.space_group_name_H-M   'P 1'
#
loop_
_entity.id
_entity.type
_entity.pdbx_description
1 polymer ?
#
loop_
_entity_poly.entity_id
_entity_poly.type
_entity_poly.pdbx_seq_one_letter_code
_entity_poly.pdbx_strand_id
1 'polypeptide(L)'
;MTRKLNDVLPPSEAPADHLMAEYIASPGGEALHPLELHAIHTALKLICELGTRFNLRRDINDVMNLAAPALVWPLGVATRLQKFMAARCADHPSWKGAGKLSPADFMARYAHFNGTGDDATIYYYVDEFTKQNAKDLLAAFRATTEAIEVRLAGKRLLLADNVAMLARVLALSAAEHKILLIASLCKYKRELRPILVDCKVTSSREAYQTFASLMGLATDDVATALKPGARLERLNLVESPIAEQNITDLSDLLRVSDRLIPILLAEYASESAMMAMFARPAVASHLTLGDFDYVQEDARYLAALLRSAAEHGETGINVLIYGPPGTGKTQFAKVMAAVAECELYEVDCIDKEGASLSGKDRYRSLQVSQAFLKGRHRATILFDEVEDVFPTAGRELASLFG
;
A
#
# COMPACT_ATOMS: atom_id res chain seq x y z
N MET A 1 -3.94 -45.79 24.51
CA MET A 1 -2.82 -45.07 25.20
C MET A 1 -2.46 -43.86 24.38
N THR A 2 -3.12 -42.78 24.68
CA THR A 2 -3.01 -41.46 24.06
C THR A 2 -2.02 -40.65 24.87
N ARG A 3 -0.81 -40.37 24.36
CA ARG A 3 0.09 -39.40 24.95
C ARG A 3 -0.12 -38.02 24.32
N LYS A 4 -0.53 -37.10 25.18
CA LYS A 4 -0.67 -35.65 24.88
C LYS A 4 0.69 -35.07 24.53
N LEU A 5 0.74 -34.41 23.39
CA LEU A 5 1.85 -33.57 22.96
C LEU A 5 1.60 -32.15 23.53
N ASN A 6 1.84 -31.98 24.83
CA ASN A 6 1.89 -30.68 25.52
C ASN A 6 2.91 -30.82 26.64
N ASP A 7 4.18 -30.73 26.28
CA ASP A 7 5.22 -30.42 27.27
C ASP A 7 6.36 -29.66 26.55
N VAL A 8 6.36 -28.35 26.80
CA VAL A 8 7.53 -27.55 27.17
C VAL A 8 8.57 -27.32 26.07
N LEU A 9 8.38 -26.23 25.39
CA LEU A 9 9.52 -25.35 25.10
C LEU A 9 9.46 -24.22 26.14
N PRO A 10 10.55 -23.99 26.90
CA PRO A 10 10.65 -22.80 27.74
C PRO A 10 10.59 -21.55 26.89
N PRO A 11 10.15 -20.39 27.41
CA PRO A 11 10.23 -19.14 26.68
C PRO A 11 11.68 -18.93 26.29
N SER A 12 11.95 -18.92 25.00
CA SER A 12 13.24 -18.61 24.41
C SER A 12 13.63 -17.23 24.89
N GLU A 13 14.51 -17.19 25.86
CA GLU A 13 15.29 -16.01 26.14
C GLU A 13 16.08 -15.64 24.87
N ALA A 14 15.68 -14.54 24.29
CA ALA A 14 16.43 -13.60 23.47
C ALA A 14 17.52 -14.13 22.52
N PRO A 15 17.19 -14.32 21.21
CA PRO A 15 18.21 -14.24 20.17
C PRO A 15 18.70 -12.79 19.94
N ALA A 16 18.05 -11.77 20.53
CA ALA A 16 18.38 -10.36 20.27
C ALA A 16 19.76 -9.94 20.79
N ASP A 17 20.16 -10.37 21.97
CA ASP A 17 21.42 -9.91 22.58
C ASP A 17 22.67 -10.53 21.92
N HIS A 18 22.61 -11.75 21.42
CA HIS A 18 23.74 -12.38 20.73
C HIS A 18 23.95 -11.82 19.31
N LEU A 19 22.88 -11.44 18.61
CA LEU A 19 22.98 -10.79 17.30
C LEU A 19 23.56 -9.37 17.42
N MET A 20 23.21 -8.62 18.48
CA MET A 20 23.65 -7.24 18.68
C MET A 20 25.15 -7.11 19.04
N ALA A 21 25.81 -8.16 19.53
CA ALA A 21 27.24 -8.13 19.87
C ALA A 21 28.17 -8.09 18.63
N GLU A 22 27.68 -8.46 17.44
CA GLU A 22 28.46 -8.49 16.20
C GLU A 22 28.20 -7.33 15.26
N TYR A 23 27.25 -6.43 15.59
CA TYR A 23 26.80 -5.36 14.70
C TYR A 23 26.88 -3.98 15.35
N ILE A 24 27.14 -2.96 14.55
CA ILE A 24 27.14 -1.55 14.96
C ILE A 24 26.02 -0.81 14.24
N ALA A 25 25.08 -0.25 14.99
CA ALA A 25 23.98 0.55 14.42
C ALA A 25 24.46 1.95 14.02
N SER A 26 23.94 2.45 12.92
CA SER A 26 24.08 3.88 12.56
C SER A 26 23.31 4.76 13.55
N PRO A 27 23.83 5.94 13.90
CA PRO A 27 23.10 6.90 14.73
C PRO A 27 21.79 7.34 14.12
N GLY A 28 20.75 7.56 14.94
CA GLY A 28 19.45 8.08 14.51
C GLY A 28 18.41 7.01 14.16
N GLY A 29 18.80 5.75 14.03
CA GLY A 29 17.86 4.67 13.69
C GLY A 29 16.79 4.38 14.76
N GLU A 30 17.05 4.70 16.03
CA GLU A 30 16.14 4.42 17.14
C GLU A 30 14.82 5.21 17.04
N ALA A 31 14.86 6.42 16.49
CA ALA A 31 13.72 7.32 16.37
C ALA A 31 12.78 7.01 15.19
N LEU A 32 13.12 6.04 14.31
CA LEU A 32 12.35 5.73 13.12
C LEU A 32 11.00 5.11 13.46
N HIS A 33 9.96 5.65 12.82
CA HIS A 33 8.59 5.15 12.95
C HIS A 33 8.47 3.72 12.34
N PRO A 34 7.65 2.82 12.89
CA PRO A 34 7.47 1.46 12.35
C PRO A 34 7.17 1.41 10.85
N LEU A 35 6.39 2.35 10.33
CA LEU A 35 6.07 2.44 8.91
C LEU A 35 7.30 2.76 8.03
N GLU A 36 8.21 3.60 8.53
CA GLU A 36 9.48 3.89 7.85
C GLU A 36 10.39 2.66 7.86
N LEU A 37 10.47 1.95 8.99
CA LEU A 37 11.20 0.69 9.08
C LEU A 37 10.68 -0.36 8.10
N HIS A 38 9.35 -0.47 7.93
CA HIS A 38 8.78 -1.36 6.92
C HIS A 38 9.16 -0.96 5.48
N ALA A 39 9.20 0.34 5.19
CA ALA A 39 9.63 0.83 3.89
C ALA A 39 11.10 0.48 3.62
N ILE A 40 11.98 0.74 4.59
CA ILE A 40 13.40 0.42 4.52
C ILE A 40 13.60 -1.10 4.37
N HIS A 41 12.91 -1.90 5.18
CA HIS A 41 12.95 -3.35 5.09
C HIS A 41 12.57 -3.85 3.70
N THR A 42 11.46 -3.34 3.13
CA THR A 42 10.99 -3.72 1.79
C THR A 42 12.04 -3.39 0.72
N ALA A 43 12.64 -2.20 0.77
CA ALA A 43 13.67 -1.78 -0.19
C ALA A 43 14.94 -2.64 -0.07
N LEU A 44 15.47 -2.80 1.14
CA LEU A 44 16.71 -3.55 1.34
C LEU A 44 16.54 -5.04 1.04
N LYS A 45 15.38 -5.62 1.37
CA LYS A 45 15.05 -6.99 1.00
C LYS A 45 15.03 -7.16 -0.51
N LEU A 46 14.37 -6.25 -1.25
CA LEU A 46 14.36 -6.26 -2.71
C LEU A 46 15.78 -6.19 -3.29
N ILE A 47 16.61 -5.27 -2.79
CA ILE A 47 18.01 -5.13 -3.24
C ILE A 47 18.82 -6.39 -2.94
N CYS A 48 18.64 -7.01 -1.78
CA CYS A 48 19.32 -8.25 -1.41
C CYS A 48 18.89 -9.43 -2.28
N GLU A 49 17.62 -9.52 -2.66
CA GLU A 49 17.10 -10.55 -3.58
C GLU A 49 17.62 -10.35 -5.01
N LEU A 50 17.67 -9.12 -5.49
CA LEU A 50 18.24 -8.80 -6.80
C LEU A 50 19.76 -9.02 -6.83
N GLY A 51 20.43 -8.80 -5.70
CA GLY A 51 21.87 -8.97 -5.57
C GLY A 51 22.65 -8.17 -6.61
N THR A 52 23.44 -8.85 -7.47
CA THR A 52 24.25 -8.21 -8.51
C THR A 52 23.45 -7.63 -9.67
N ARG A 53 22.15 -7.96 -9.80
CA ARG A 53 21.26 -7.37 -10.81
C ARG A 53 20.86 -5.93 -10.47
N PHE A 54 20.84 -5.57 -9.19
CA PHE A 54 20.67 -4.18 -8.78
C PHE A 54 21.98 -3.43 -8.97
N ASN A 55 21.94 -2.28 -9.63
CA ASN A 55 23.15 -1.51 -9.91
C ASN A 55 23.53 -0.60 -8.74
N LEU A 56 23.95 -1.19 -7.63
CA LEU A 56 24.40 -0.46 -6.43
C LEU A 56 25.38 0.66 -6.71
N ARG A 57 26.18 0.55 -7.77
CA ARG A 57 27.20 1.57 -8.10
C ARG A 57 26.59 2.85 -8.66
N ARG A 58 25.41 2.78 -9.26
CA ARG A 58 24.74 3.93 -9.84
C ARG A 58 23.74 4.55 -8.87
N ASP A 59 23.02 3.71 -8.15
CA ASP A 59 21.77 4.09 -7.51
C ASP A 59 21.88 4.09 -5.96
N ILE A 60 23.12 4.05 -5.45
CA ILE A 60 23.41 3.95 -4.01
C ILE A 60 22.87 5.14 -3.20
N ASN A 61 22.86 6.34 -3.80
CA ASN A 61 22.41 7.55 -3.11
C ASN A 61 20.92 7.50 -2.77
N ASP A 62 20.08 6.93 -3.65
CA ASP A 62 18.66 6.77 -3.37
C ASP A 62 18.41 5.76 -2.25
N VAL A 63 19.23 4.70 -2.23
CA VAL A 63 19.19 3.72 -1.13
C VAL A 63 19.64 4.36 0.20
N MET A 64 20.70 5.17 0.18
CA MET A 64 21.18 5.84 1.40
C MET A 64 20.19 6.89 1.89
N ASN A 65 19.56 7.67 1.01
CA ASN A 65 18.51 8.62 1.38
C ASN A 65 17.35 7.96 2.14
N LEU A 66 17.03 6.71 1.80
CA LEU A 66 16.00 5.96 2.50
C LEU A 66 16.52 5.25 3.76
N ALA A 67 17.65 4.53 3.65
CA ALA A 67 18.04 3.50 4.61
C ALA A 67 19.15 3.90 5.57
N ALA A 68 19.94 4.93 5.28
CA ALA A 68 21.13 5.28 6.06
C ALA A 68 20.89 5.36 7.59
N PRO A 69 19.81 5.99 8.09
CA PRO A 69 19.57 6.07 9.54
C PRO A 69 19.30 4.71 10.20
N ALA A 70 18.82 3.73 9.43
CA ALA A 70 18.49 2.40 9.96
C ALA A 70 19.62 1.39 9.81
N LEU A 71 20.70 1.72 9.09
CA LEU A 71 21.73 0.75 8.74
C LEU A 71 22.41 0.16 9.99
N VAL A 72 22.63 -1.14 9.91
CA VAL A 72 23.39 -1.93 10.87
C VAL A 72 24.57 -2.53 10.14
N TRP A 73 25.74 -2.33 10.69
CA TRP A 73 27.00 -2.69 10.06
C TRP A 73 27.66 -3.87 10.77
N PRO A 74 27.85 -5.02 10.10
CA PRO A 74 28.68 -6.09 10.65
C PRO A 74 30.07 -5.55 11.01
N LEU A 75 30.61 -5.95 12.15
CA LEU A 75 31.88 -5.44 12.68
C LEU A 75 33.02 -5.51 11.65
N GLY A 76 33.10 -6.61 10.90
CA GLY A 76 34.08 -6.77 9.83
C GLY A 76 33.91 -5.77 8.68
N VAL A 77 32.66 -5.43 8.33
CA VAL A 77 32.34 -4.43 7.29
C VAL A 77 32.69 -3.02 7.79
N ALA A 78 32.27 -2.68 9.01
CA ALA A 78 32.61 -1.39 9.64
C ALA A 78 34.13 -1.17 9.70
N THR A 79 34.91 -2.21 10.05
CA THR A 79 36.37 -2.15 10.08
C THR A 79 36.97 -1.92 8.68
N ARG A 80 36.45 -2.56 7.63
CA ARG A 80 36.93 -2.34 6.26
C ARG A 80 36.56 -0.93 5.75
N LEU A 81 35.35 -0.49 6.04
CA LEU A 81 34.90 0.85 5.73
C LEU A 81 35.78 1.90 6.42
N GLN A 82 36.08 1.74 7.71
CA GLN A 82 36.97 2.62 8.46
C GLN A 82 38.37 2.70 7.82
N LYS A 83 38.97 1.57 7.46
CA LYS A 83 40.26 1.52 6.78
C LYS A 83 40.24 2.23 5.43
N PHE A 84 39.20 2.01 4.64
CA PHE A 84 39.00 2.68 3.37
C PHE A 84 38.89 4.21 3.56
N MET A 85 38.07 4.67 4.51
CA MET A 85 37.87 6.09 4.79
C MET A 85 39.13 6.77 5.33
N ALA A 86 39.84 6.09 6.24
CA ALA A 86 41.10 6.63 6.77
C ALA A 86 42.18 6.80 5.70
N ALA A 87 42.23 5.93 4.70
CA ALA A 87 43.13 6.05 3.55
C ALA A 87 42.65 7.12 2.55
N ARG A 88 41.33 7.12 2.24
CA ARG A 88 40.74 8.01 1.22
C ARG A 88 40.73 9.47 1.66
N CYS A 89 40.51 9.73 2.94
CA CYS A 89 40.34 11.07 3.53
C CYS A 89 41.52 11.46 4.41
N ALA A 90 42.73 10.93 4.18
CA ALA A 90 43.91 11.14 5.04
C ALA A 90 44.25 12.65 5.22
N ASP A 91 44.08 13.44 4.17
CA ASP A 91 44.41 14.89 4.15
C ASP A 91 43.21 15.76 4.52
N HIS A 92 42.03 15.18 4.73
CA HIS A 92 40.83 15.95 5.03
C HIS A 92 40.73 16.26 6.53
N PRO A 93 40.57 17.53 6.95
CA PRO A 93 40.60 17.95 8.35
C PRO A 93 39.59 17.22 9.25
N SER A 94 38.36 17.01 8.75
CA SER A 94 37.27 16.33 9.50
C SER A 94 37.55 14.87 9.79
N TRP A 95 38.45 14.23 9.05
CA TRP A 95 38.77 12.80 9.16
C TRP A 95 40.08 12.52 9.91
N LYS A 96 40.68 13.58 10.46
CA LYS A 96 41.96 13.43 11.19
C LYS A 96 41.79 12.48 12.38
N GLY A 97 42.57 11.40 12.37
CA GLY A 97 42.57 10.38 13.44
C GLY A 97 41.46 9.30 13.29
N ALA A 98 40.68 9.30 12.22
CA ALA A 98 39.60 8.32 11.98
C ALA A 98 40.09 6.86 12.08
N GLY A 99 41.27 6.56 11.54
CA GLY A 99 41.85 5.22 11.58
C GLY A 99 42.33 4.73 12.98
N LYS A 100 42.33 5.62 13.98
CA LYS A 100 42.76 5.29 15.37
C LYS A 100 41.57 4.99 16.29
N LEU A 101 40.36 5.27 15.86
CA LEU A 101 39.15 5.01 16.63
C LEU A 101 38.82 3.49 16.66
N SER A 102 38.08 3.07 17.68
CA SER A 102 37.42 1.77 17.57
C SER A 102 36.38 1.81 16.42
N PRO A 103 36.02 0.67 15.78
CA PRO A 103 34.97 0.66 14.77
C PRO A 103 33.65 1.25 15.28
N ALA A 104 33.30 1.03 16.53
CA ALA A 104 32.08 1.58 17.14
C ALA A 104 32.16 3.12 17.27
N ASP A 105 33.26 3.66 17.79
CA ASP A 105 33.45 5.11 17.88
C ASP A 105 33.55 5.76 16.51
N PHE A 106 34.14 5.07 15.54
CA PHE A 106 34.17 5.52 14.15
C PHE A 106 32.77 5.65 13.59
N MET A 107 31.92 4.62 13.70
CA MET A 107 30.55 4.66 13.23
C MET A 107 29.72 5.69 13.98
N ALA A 108 29.84 5.78 15.30
CA ALA A 108 29.14 6.79 16.10
C ALA A 108 29.50 8.22 15.66
N ARG A 109 30.75 8.46 15.21
CA ARG A 109 31.20 9.79 14.81
C ARG A 109 30.87 10.12 13.36
N TYR A 110 30.98 9.17 12.42
CA TYR A 110 30.95 9.43 11.00
C TYR A 110 29.74 8.85 10.25
N ALA A 111 28.92 8.01 10.90
CA ALA A 111 27.74 7.44 10.27
C ALA A 111 26.45 8.24 10.54
N HIS A 112 26.56 9.52 10.85
CA HIS A 112 25.41 10.43 10.87
C HIS A 112 24.97 10.76 9.46
N PHE A 113 23.69 10.59 9.18
CA PHE A 113 23.13 10.91 7.87
C PHE A 113 22.54 12.33 7.88
N ASN A 114 23.23 13.25 7.23
CA ASN A 114 22.80 14.64 7.03
C ASN A 114 22.54 14.95 5.55
N GLY A 115 22.26 13.90 4.75
CA GLY A 115 22.20 13.95 3.30
C GLY A 115 23.51 13.48 2.65
N THR A 116 23.43 13.17 1.36
CA THR A 116 24.58 12.63 0.60
C THR A 116 25.62 13.69 0.22
N GLY A 117 25.37 14.98 0.47
CA GLY A 117 26.26 16.08 0.16
C GLY A 117 27.24 16.46 1.27
N ASP A 118 27.17 15.85 2.47
CA ASP A 118 28.03 16.15 3.59
C ASP A 118 29.32 15.30 3.55
N ASP A 119 30.47 15.91 3.25
CA ASP A 119 31.76 15.26 3.14
C ASP A 119 32.40 14.87 4.49
N ALA A 120 31.77 15.24 5.59
CA ALA A 120 32.15 14.82 6.93
C ALA A 120 31.54 13.48 7.36
N THR A 121 30.76 12.81 6.50
CA THR A 121 30.12 11.53 6.79
C THR A 121 30.56 10.42 5.83
N ILE A 122 30.41 9.15 6.26
CA ILE A 122 30.70 7.98 5.42
C ILE A 122 29.82 7.95 4.17
N TYR A 123 28.62 8.52 4.23
CA TYR A 123 27.62 8.45 3.17
C TYR A 123 27.99 9.25 1.93
N TYR A 124 28.84 10.27 2.07
CA TYR A 124 29.40 10.99 0.93
C TYR A 124 30.33 10.10 0.07
N TYR A 125 31.06 9.19 0.71
CA TYR A 125 32.04 8.33 0.04
C TYR A 125 31.57 6.89 -0.17
N VAL A 126 30.35 6.56 0.24
CA VAL A 126 29.82 5.20 0.14
C VAL A 126 29.77 4.65 -1.28
N ASP A 127 29.59 5.52 -2.27
CA ASP A 127 29.65 5.15 -3.69
C ASP A 127 31.06 4.66 -4.07
N GLU A 128 32.11 5.36 -3.67
CA GLU A 128 33.47 4.93 -3.93
C GLU A 128 33.81 3.61 -3.23
N PHE A 129 33.37 3.45 -1.98
CA PHE A 129 33.53 2.20 -1.22
C PHE A 129 32.81 1.03 -1.95
N THR A 130 31.60 1.26 -2.41
CA THR A 130 30.76 0.25 -3.06
C THR A 130 31.35 -0.25 -4.37
N LYS A 131 32.04 0.61 -5.13
CA LYS A 131 32.71 0.21 -6.39
C LYS A 131 33.65 -0.98 -6.22
N GLN A 132 34.28 -1.12 -5.06
CA GLN A 132 35.23 -2.18 -4.76
C GLN A 132 34.68 -3.22 -3.77
N ASN A 133 33.69 -2.85 -2.97
CA ASN A 133 33.21 -3.63 -1.82
C ASN A 133 31.68 -3.85 -1.84
N ALA A 134 31.06 -4.04 -3.00
CA ALA A 134 29.61 -4.22 -3.12
C ALA A 134 29.05 -5.37 -2.26
N LYS A 135 29.82 -6.45 -2.05
CA LYS A 135 29.43 -7.57 -1.20
C LYS A 135 29.34 -7.18 0.27
N ASP A 136 30.20 -6.27 0.71
CA ASP A 136 30.21 -5.76 2.10
C ASP A 136 28.96 -4.92 2.37
N LEU A 137 28.57 -4.07 1.42
CA LEU A 137 27.36 -3.29 1.53
C LEU A 137 26.11 -4.18 1.53
N LEU A 138 26.05 -5.20 0.66
CA LEU A 138 24.95 -6.18 0.70
C LEU A 138 24.92 -6.94 2.03
N ALA A 139 26.05 -7.21 2.66
CA ALA A 139 26.08 -7.81 4.00
C ALA A 139 25.50 -6.87 5.05
N ALA A 140 25.82 -5.56 4.99
CA ALA A 140 25.21 -4.57 5.87
C ALA A 140 23.68 -4.46 5.63
N PHE A 141 23.22 -4.52 4.38
CA PHE A 141 21.78 -4.50 4.08
C PHE A 141 21.06 -5.73 4.64
N ARG A 142 21.63 -6.93 4.52
CA ARG A 142 21.06 -8.15 5.12
C ARG A 142 21.00 -8.05 6.65
N ALA A 143 22.08 -7.64 7.28
CA ALA A 143 22.10 -7.41 8.72
C ALA A 143 21.04 -6.38 9.16
N THR A 144 20.85 -5.34 8.36
CA THR A 144 19.83 -4.32 8.62
C THR A 144 18.42 -4.89 8.46
N THR A 145 18.15 -5.71 7.44
CA THR A 145 16.82 -6.34 7.29
C THR A 145 16.50 -7.23 8.49
N GLU A 146 17.44 -8.06 8.94
CA GLU A 146 17.29 -8.91 10.12
C GLU A 146 17.04 -8.07 11.40
N ALA A 147 17.81 -7.01 11.60
CA ALA A 147 17.64 -6.11 12.75
C ALA A 147 16.28 -5.40 12.74
N ILE A 148 15.80 -4.99 11.54
CA ILE A 148 14.48 -4.38 11.40
C ILE A 148 13.37 -5.40 11.70
N GLU A 149 13.48 -6.64 11.23
CA GLU A 149 12.52 -7.71 11.54
C GLU A 149 12.36 -7.91 13.05
N VAL A 150 13.47 -7.95 13.80
CA VAL A 150 13.45 -8.03 15.27
C VAL A 150 12.77 -6.79 15.87
N ARG A 151 13.07 -5.59 15.38
CA ARG A 151 12.46 -4.34 15.89
C ARG A 151 10.96 -4.22 15.60
N LEU A 152 10.50 -4.82 14.52
CA LEU A 152 9.09 -4.81 14.11
C LEU A 152 8.30 -5.95 14.73
N ALA A 153 8.96 -6.96 15.29
CA ALA A 153 8.29 -8.09 15.92
C ALA A 153 7.32 -7.61 17.03
N GLY A 154 6.05 -8.01 16.92
CA GLY A 154 4.99 -7.62 17.83
C GLY A 154 4.54 -6.16 17.75
N LYS A 155 5.10 -5.32 16.88
CA LYS A 155 4.62 -3.95 16.67
C LYS A 155 3.45 -3.93 15.69
N ARG A 156 2.44 -3.16 16.07
CA ARG A 156 1.28 -2.92 15.23
C ARG A 156 1.61 -1.93 14.13
N LEU A 157 1.28 -2.25 12.89
CA LEU A 157 1.37 -1.35 11.76
C LEU A 157 -0.03 -1.02 11.23
N LEU A 158 -0.49 0.18 11.49
CA LEU A 158 -1.84 0.63 11.14
C LEU A 158 -2.17 0.42 9.65
N LEU A 159 -1.22 0.72 8.76
CA LEU A 159 -1.37 0.47 7.33
C LEU A 159 -1.64 -1.02 7.04
N ALA A 160 -0.87 -1.93 7.65
CA ALA A 160 -1.03 -3.35 7.42
C ALA A 160 -2.36 -3.88 7.98
N ASP A 161 -2.76 -3.39 9.15
CA ASP A 161 -4.04 -3.75 9.78
C ASP A 161 -5.23 -3.32 8.90
N ASN A 162 -5.21 -2.09 8.39
CA ASN A 162 -6.27 -1.57 7.54
C ASN A 162 -6.30 -2.24 6.16
N VAL A 163 -5.12 -2.53 5.57
CA VAL A 163 -5.04 -3.32 4.33
C VAL A 163 -5.56 -4.74 4.57
N ALA A 164 -5.24 -5.37 5.70
CA ALA A 164 -5.75 -6.68 6.05
C ALA A 164 -7.28 -6.67 6.27
N MET A 165 -7.81 -5.62 6.90
CA MET A 165 -9.25 -5.41 7.06
C MET A 165 -9.94 -5.29 5.70
N LEU A 166 -9.44 -4.42 4.82
CA LEU A 166 -9.96 -4.25 3.47
C LEU A 166 -9.85 -5.56 2.65
N ALA A 167 -8.73 -6.28 2.77
CA ALA A 167 -8.52 -7.56 2.11
C ALA A 167 -9.55 -8.62 2.53
N ARG A 168 -9.92 -8.68 3.81
CA ARG A 168 -10.98 -9.58 4.30
C ARG A 168 -12.33 -9.23 3.69
N VAL A 169 -12.72 -7.95 3.76
CA VAL A 169 -14.00 -7.47 3.20
C VAL A 169 -14.12 -7.79 1.73
N LEU A 170 -13.06 -7.50 0.98
CA LEU A 170 -13.04 -7.72 -0.46
C LEU A 170 -12.71 -9.17 -0.83
N ALA A 171 -12.47 -10.05 0.13
CA ALA A 171 -12.02 -11.43 -0.06
C ALA A 171 -10.81 -11.51 -1.02
N LEU A 172 -9.79 -10.67 -0.81
CA LEU A 172 -8.56 -10.68 -1.60
C LEU A 172 -7.75 -11.95 -1.31
N SER A 173 -7.05 -12.45 -2.32
CA SER A 173 -6.08 -13.53 -2.15
C SER A 173 -4.85 -13.06 -1.36
N ALA A 174 -4.02 -13.99 -0.89
CA ALA A 174 -2.79 -13.66 -0.19
C ALA A 174 -1.83 -12.82 -1.06
N ALA A 175 -1.79 -13.08 -2.37
CA ALA A 175 -1.00 -12.29 -3.31
C ALA A 175 -1.56 -10.88 -3.47
N GLU A 176 -2.86 -10.74 -3.70
CA GLU A 176 -3.52 -9.43 -3.84
C GLU A 176 -3.36 -8.58 -2.56
N HIS A 177 -3.49 -9.19 -1.38
CA HIS A 177 -3.27 -8.51 -0.10
C HIS A 177 -1.83 -7.96 0.02
N LYS A 178 -0.82 -8.80 -0.22
CA LYS A 178 0.59 -8.38 -0.14
C LYS A 178 0.95 -7.33 -1.18
N ILE A 179 0.45 -7.46 -2.40
CA ILE A 179 0.64 -6.46 -3.47
C ILE A 179 0.05 -5.12 -3.05
N LEU A 180 -1.19 -5.10 -2.54
CA LEU A 180 -1.85 -3.87 -2.08
C LEU A 180 -1.07 -3.22 -0.94
N LEU A 181 -0.56 -4.01 0.01
CA LEU A 181 0.25 -3.50 1.12
C LEU A 181 1.54 -2.83 0.61
N ILE A 182 2.30 -3.50 -0.26
CA ILE A 182 3.55 -2.96 -0.81
C ILE A 182 3.28 -1.73 -1.67
N ALA A 183 2.26 -1.77 -2.52
CA ALA A 183 1.86 -0.63 -3.36
C ALA A 183 1.47 0.59 -2.51
N SER A 184 0.72 0.37 -1.43
CA SER A 184 0.34 1.43 -0.48
C SER A 184 1.56 1.98 0.26
N LEU A 185 2.51 1.12 0.65
CA LEU A 185 3.76 1.53 1.28
C LEU A 185 4.62 2.38 0.35
N CYS A 186 4.74 1.98 -0.92
CA CYS A 186 5.47 2.73 -1.96
C CYS A 186 4.83 4.10 -2.24
N LYS A 187 3.51 4.18 -2.17
CA LYS A 187 2.80 5.44 -2.32
C LYS A 187 2.97 6.36 -1.13
N TYR A 188 2.98 5.81 0.08
CA TYR A 188 3.21 6.56 1.32
C TYR A 188 4.65 7.08 1.40
N LYS A 189 5.66 6.21 1.21
CA LYS A 189 7.09 6.55 1.30
C LYS A 189 7.67 6.75 -0.10
N ARG A 190 7.67 8.00 -0.54
CA ARG A 190 8.06 8.37 -1.92
C ARG A 190 9.50 7.98 -2.28
N GLU A 191 10.39 7.90 -1.30
CA GLU A 191 11.78 7.50 -1.45
C GLU A 191 11.96 6.03 -1.87
N LEU A 192 10.91 5.19 -1.77
CA LEU A 192 10.92 3.84 -2.34
C LEU A 192 10.84 3.84 -3.87
N ARG A 193 10.20 4.85 -4.45
CA ARG A 193 9.95 4.88 -5.90
C ARG A 193 11.23 4.90 -6.74
N PRO A 194 12.24 5.74 -6.49
CA PRO A 194 13.51 5.69 -7.23
C PRO A 194 14.12 4.29 -7.23
N ILE A 195 14.13 3.61 -6.07
CA ILE A 195 14.68 2.25 -5.94
C ILE A 195 13.92 1.25 -6.83
N LEU A 196 12.59 1.36 -6.92
CA LEU A 196 11.78 0.51 -7.80
C LEU A 196 11.99 0.82 -9.28
N VAL A 197 12.17 2.10 -9.63
CA VAL A 197 12.51 2.56 -10.99
C VAL A 197 13.87 2.01 -11.42
N ASP A 198 14.82 1.91 -10.49
CA ASP A 198 16.15 1.37 -10.75
C ASP A 198 16.17 -0.16 -10.88
N CYS A 199 15.11 -0.83 -10.42
CA CYS A 199 14.88 -2.25 -10.64
C CYS A 199 14.35 -2.49 -12.07
N LYS A 200 15.22 -2.34 -13.07
CA LYS A 200 14.87 -2.57 -14.48
C LYS A 200 14.52 -4.01 -14.73
N VAL A 201 13.48 -4.22 -15.54
CA VAL A 201 13.02 -5.52 -15.96
C VAL A 201 12.88 -5.55 -17.49
N THR A 202 13.09 -6.71 -18.08
CA THR A 202 13.03 -6.92 -19.54
C THR A 202 11.68 -7.51 -19.97
N SER A 203 10.87 -7.95 -19.02
CA SER A 203 9.58 -8.56 -19.30
C SER A 203 8.67 -8.54 -18.07
N SER A 204 7.35 -8.61 -18.29
CA SER A 204 6.35 -8.78 -17.22
C SER A 204 6.63 -10.02 -16.37
N ARG A 205 7.09 -11.10 -16.98
CA ARG A 205 7.45 -12.34 -16.28
C ARG A 205 8.57 -12.11 -15.27
N GLU A 206 9.62 -11.42 -15.66
CA GLU A 206 10.74 -11.08 -14.76
C GLU A 206 10.26 -10.19 -13.60
N ALA A 207 9.41 -9.21 -13.89
CA ALA A 207 8.80 -8.37 -12.88
C ALA A 207 7.98 -9.20 -11.87
N TYR A 208 7.13 -10.09 -12.35
CA TYR A 208 6.32 -10.97 -11.48
C TYR A 208 7.20 -11.92 -10.65
N GLN A 209 8.27 -12.49 -11.23
CA GLN A 209 9.22 -13.31 -10.50
C GLN A 209 9.92 -12.55 -9.38
N THR A 210 10.36 -11.31 -9.66
CA THR A 210 11.03 -10.46 -8.68
C THR A 210 10.08 -10.12 -7.52
N PHE A 211 8.85 -9.74 -7.82
CA PHE A 211 7.84 -9.51 -6.77
C PHE A 211 7.48 -10.77 -6.00
N ALA A 212 7.35 -11.90 -6.67
CA ALA A 212 7.05 -13.17 -6.03
C ALA A 212 8.14 -13.54 -5.01
N SER A 213 9.42 -13.39 -5.41
CA SER A 213 10.57 -13.61 -4.50
C SER A 213 10.53 -12.65 -3.30
N LEU A 214 10.34 -11.34 -3.53
CA LEU A 214 10.25 -10.33 -2.48
C LEU A 214 9.15 -10.67 -1.44
N MET A 215 8.01 -11.15 -1.91
CA MET A 215 6.83 -11.42 -1.09
C MET A 215 6.79 -12.85 -0.52
N GLY A 216 7.69 -13.73 -0.94
CA GLY A 216 7.63 -15.16 -0.61
C GLY A 216 6.35 -15.82 -1.14
N LEU A 217 6.01 -15.57 -2.42
CA LEU A 217 4.83 -16.07 -3.11
C LEU A 217 5.21 -16.86 -4.38
N ALA A 218 4.28 -17.64 -4.92
CA ALA A 218 4.45 -18.23 -6.23
C ALA A 218 4.31 -17.17 -7.34
N THR A 219 5.11 -17.26 -8.38
CA THR A 219 5.09 -16.32 -9.53
C THR A 219 3.71 -16.29 -10.20
N ASP A 220 3.04 -17.43 -10.31
CA ASP A 220 1.73 -17.52 -10.95
C ASP A 220 0.63 -16.82 -10.16
N ASP A 221 0.73 -16.79 -8.83
CA ASP A 221 -0.20 -16.04 -7.96
C ASP A 221 -0.05 -14.54 -8.19
N VAL A 222 1.20 -14.05 -8.26
CA VAL A 222 1.50 -12.64 -8.54
C VAL A 222 1.05 -12.25 -9.95
N ALA A 223 1.35 -13.08 -10.95
CA ALA A 223 0.91 -12.86 -12.33
C ALA A 223 -0.62 -12.81 -12.43
N THR A 224 -1.32 -13.70 -11.72
CA THR A 224 -2.78 -13.73 -11.69
C THR A 224 -3.37 -12.48 -11.05
N ALA A 225 -2.73 -11.94 -10.01
CA ALA A 225 -3.20 -10.77 -9.29
C ALA A 225 -2.93 -9.44 -10.05
N LEU A 226 -1.89 -9.40 -10.91
CA LEU A 226 -1.45 -8.19 -11.62
C LEU A 226 -1.78 -8.17 -13.11
N LYS A 227 -2.29 -9.27 -13.69
CA LYS A 227 -2.68 -9.27 -15.11
C LYS A 227 -3.80 -8.25 -15.40
N PRO A 228 -3.86 -7.70 -16.63
CA PRO A 228 -4.95 -6.81 -17.03
C PRO A 228 -6.34 -7.41 -16.76
N GLY A 229 -7.24 -6.61 -16.23
CA GLY A 229 -8.57 -7.05 -15.82
C GLY A 229 -8.61 -7.91 -14.54
N ALA A 230 -7.49 -8.05 -13.82
CA ALA A 230 -7.46 -8.72 -12.53
C ALA A 230 -8.27 -7.96 -11.47
N ARG A 231 -8.52 -8.61 -10.34
CA ARG A 231 -9.41 -8.09 -9.30
C ARG A 231 -8.94 -6.77 -8.70
N LEU A 232 -7.64 -6.61 -8.44
CA LEU A 232 -7.09 -5.37 -7.89
C LEU A 232 -7.36 -4.18 -8.82
N GLU A 233 -7.22 -4.37 -10.13
CA GLU A 233 -7.54 -3.36 -11.14
C GLU A 233 -9.04 -3.09 -11.20
N ARG A 234 -9.88 -4.13 -11.31
CA ARG A 234 -11.34 -3.98 -11.36
C ARG A 234 -11.91 -3.26 -10.16
N LEU A 235 -11.32 -3.47 -8.98
CA LEU A 235 -11.67 -2.75 -7.75
C LEU A 235 -11.02 -1.37 -7.65
N ASN A 236 -10.26 -0.94 -8.66
CA ASN A 236 -9.49 0.30 -8.67
C ASN A 236 -8.58 0.48 -7.43
N LEU A 237 -8.09 -0.61 -6.83
CA LEU A 237 -7.16 -0.59 -5.71
C LEU A 237 -5.73 -0.39 -6.18
N VAL A 238 -5.36 -1.04 -7.28
CA VAL A 238 -4.09 -0.87 -7.98
C VAL A 238 -4.41 -0.56 -9.44
N GLU A 239 -3.74 0.42 -10.01
CA GLU A 239 -3.89 0.75 -11.43
C GLU A 239 -3.08 -0.24 -12.26
N SER A 240 -3.68 -0.78 -13.32
CA SER A 240 -2.97 -1.66 -14.25
C SER A 240 -1.92 -0.88 -15.05
N PRO A 241 -0.76 -1.47 -15.34
CA PRO A 241 0.13 -0.94 -16.34
C PRO A 241 -0.60 -0.88 -17.70
N ILE A 242 -0.40 0.22 -18.44
CA ILE A 242 -1.15 0.61 -19.65
C ILE A 242 -1.09 -0.44 -20.78
N ALA A 243 -0.14 -1.34 -20.74
CA ALA A 243 -0.09 -2.60 -21.49
C ALA A 243 1.03 -3.46 -20.92
N GLU A 244 0.89 -4.79 -20.90
CA GLU A 244 1.96 -5.73 -20.47
C GLU A 244 3.29 -5.50 -21.19
N GLN A 245 3.25 -4.92 -22.39
CA GLN A 245 4.41 -4.65 -23.24
C GLN A 245 5.26 -3.46 -22.78
N ASN A 246 4.77 -2.63 -21.84
CA ASN A 246 5.42 -1.39 -21.43
C ASN A 246 5.94 -1.40 -19.99
N ILE A 247 6.06 -2.57 -19.36
CA ILE A 247 6.69 -2.69 -18.05
C ILE A 247 8.21 -2.60 -18.24
N THR A 248 8.78 -1.49 -17.76
CA THR A 248 10.22 -1.20 -17.87
C THR A 248 10.94 -1.30 -16.54
N ASP A 249 10.19 -1.20 -15.45
CA ASP A 249 10.68 -1.29 -14.08
C ASP A 249 9.56 -1.70 -13.11
N LEU A 250 9.92 -1.95 -11.86
CA LEU A 250 8.96 -2.44 -10.87
C LEU A 250 7.96 -1.39 -10.41
N SER A 251 8.24 -0.10 -10.58
CA SER A 251 7.31 0.96 -10.17
C SER A 251 6.05 1.00 -11.02
N ASP A 252 6.11 0.47 -12.24
CA ASP A 252 4.98 0.42 -13.16
C ASP A 252 3.83 -0.47 -12.64
N LEU A 253 4.14 -1.45 -11.79
CA LEU A 253 3.17 -2.41 -11.26
C LEU A 253 2.47 -1.96 -9.97
N LEU A 254 2.92 -0.88 -9.32
CA LEU A 254 2.52 -0.54 -7.95
C LEU A 254 1.88 0.85 -7.85
N ARG A 255 0.95 1.15 -8.74
CA ARG A 255 0.23 2.43 -8.74
C ARG A 255 -1.05 2.32 -7.92
N VAL A 256 -1.13 3.08 -6.85
CA VAL A 256 -2.31 3.19 -5.98
C VAL A 256 -2.83 4.61 -6.00
N SER A 257 -4.14 4.78 -5.94
CA SER A 257 -4.77 6.10 -5.86
C SER A 257 -4.32 6.88 -4.62
N ASP A 258 -4.08 8.18 -4.78
CA ASP A 258 -3.74 9.09 -3.68
C ASP A 258 -4.79 9.09 -2.58
N ARG A 259 -6.06 8.89 -2.91
CA ARG A 259 -7.18 8.89 -1.96
C ARG A 259 -7.28 7.64 -1.09
N LEU A 260 -6.69 6.52 -1.52
CA LEU A 260 -6.71 5.29 -0.72
C LEU A 260 -5.76 5.39 0.49
N ILE A 261 -4.65 6.12 0.36
CA ILE A 261 -3.63 6.20 1.41
C ILE A 261 -4.15 6.87 2.70
N PRO A 262 -4.83 8.03 2.69
CA PRO A 262 -5.44 8.59 3.90
C PRO A 262 -6.42 7.64 4.58
N ILE A 263 -7.19 6.86 3.81
CA ILE A 263 -8.09 5.84 4.37
C ILE A 263 -7.30 4.73 5.05
N LEU A 264 -6.25 4.24 4.43
CA LEU A 264 -5.44 3.15 4.98
C LEU A 264 -4.54 3.56 6.16
N LEU A 265 -4.31 4.86 6.36
CA LEU A 265 -3.51 5.40 7.47
C LEU A 265 -4.34 5.95 8.63
N ALA A 266 -5.67 6.00 8.51
CA ALA A 266 -6.53 6.48 9.58
C ALA A 266 -6.81 5.39 10.63
N GLU A 267 -7.07 5.80 11.86
CA GLU A 267 -7.51 4.90 12.93
C GLU A 267 -9.02 4.66 12.84
N TYR A 268 -9.42 3.40 12.96
CA TYR A 268 -10.83 3.00 12.96
C TYR A 268 -11.15 2.17 14.19
N ALA A 269 -12.27 2.51 14.84
CA ALA A 269 -12.78 1.73 15.98
C ALA A 269 -13.34 0.37 15.54
N SER A 270 -13.76 0.22 14.29
CA SER A 270 -14.35 -1.00 13.74
C SER A 270 -14.20 -1.05 12.22
N GLU A 271 -14.44 -2.22 11.67
CA GLU A 271 -14.53 -2.45 10.21
C GLU A 271 -15.63 -1.60 9.58
N SER A 272 -16.78 -1.47 10.25
CA SER A 272 -17.88 -0.61 9.77
C SER A 272 -17.48 0.87 9.73
N ALA A 273 -16.65 1.34 10.66
CA ALA A 273 -16.14 2.70 10.64
C ALA A 273 -15.20 2.97 9.46
N MET A 274 -14.37 2.00 9.08
CA MET A 274 -13.55 2.09 7.88
C MET A 274 -14.40 2.04 6.60
N MET A 275 -15.42 1.17 6.57
CA MET A 275 -16.31 1.04 5.40
C MET A 275 -17.14 2.30 5.17
N ALA A 276 -17.46 3.07 6.23
CA ALA A 276 -18.13 4.36 6.11
C ALA A 276 -17.32 5.43 5.32
N MET A 277 -16.03 5.16 5.05
CA MET A 277 -15.22 5.99 4.16
C MET A 277 -15.49 5.74 2.67
N PHE A 278 -16.25 4.70 2.33
CA PHE A 278 -16.62 4.35 0.96
C PHE A 278 -18.11 4.55 0.69
N ALA A 279 -18.96 4.26 1.67
CA ALA A 279 -20.38 4.61 1.65
C ALA A 279 -20.88 4.77 3.07
N ARG A 280 -21.73 5.75 3.29
CA ARG A 280 -22.34 6.07 4.59
C ARG A 280 -23.83 5.76 4.60
N PRO A 281 -24.43 5.47 5.75
CA PRO A 281 -25.86 5.38 5.85
C PRO A 281 -26.49 6.69 5.34
N ALA A 282 -27.46 6.59 4.44
CA ALA A 282 -28.13 7.74 3.87
C ALA A 282 -28.97 8.45 4.96
N VAL A 283 -28.97 9.77 4.91
CA VAL A 283 -29.88 10.56 5.74
C VAL A 283 -31.30 10.36 5.24
N ALA A 284 -32.22 10.04 6.16
CA ALA A 284 -33.63 9.84 5.81
C ALA A 284 -34.21 11.07 5.11
N SER A 285 -35.05 10.82 4.12
CA SER A 285 -35.83 11.88 3.47
C SER A 285 -36.93 12.41 4.42
N HIS A 286 -37.18 13.68 4.35
CA HIS A 286 -38.37 14.28 4.98
C HIS A 286 -39.62 14.21 4.12
N LEU A 287 -39.47 13.78 2.84
CA LEU A 287 -40.56 13.53 1.92
C LEU A 287 -41.16 12.14 2.15
N THR A 288 -42.40 11.99 1.71
CA THR A 288 -43.18 10.75 1.77
C THR A 288 -43.53 10.28 0.35
N LEU A 289 -44.09 9.08 0.23
CA LEU A 289 -44.54 8.59 -1.06
C LEU A 289 -45.63 9.48 -1.68
N GLY A 290 -46.44 10.19 -0.86
CA GLY A 290 -47.46 11.11 -1.33
C GLY A 290 -46.91 12.34 -2.05
N ASP A 291 -45.66 12.70 -1.85
CA ASP A 291 -44.97 13.80 -2.55
C ASP A 291 -44.56 13.43 -3.98
N PHE A 292 -44.76 12.15 -4.41
CA PHE A 292 -44.38 11.59 -5.68
C PHE A 292 -45.60 11.03 -6.44
N ASP A 293 -46.75 11.71 -6.41
CA ASP A 293 -48.00 11.25 -7.01
C ASP A 293 -47.89 10.97 -8.54
N TYR A 294 -47.01 11.69 -9.21
CA TYR A 294 -46.77 11.55 -10.67
C TYR A 294 -46.06 10.25 -11.08
N VAL A 295 -45.51 9.47 -10.12
CA VAL A 295 -44.87 8.13 -10.35
C VAL A 295 -45.45 7.07 -9.41
N GLN A 296 -46.67 7.24 -8.93
CA GLN A 296 -47.27 6.40 -7.89
C GLN A 296 -47.36 4.91 -8.27
N GLU A 297 -47.67 4.62 -9.52
CA GLU A 297 -47.74 3.23 -10.00
C GLU A 297 -46.36 2.58 -10.02
N ASP A 298 -45.35 3.23 -10.60
CA ASP A 298 -43.96 2.75 -10.62
C ASP A 298 -43.41 2.58 -9.20
N ALA A 299 -43.72 3.52 -8.30
CA ALA A 299 -43.34 3.46 -6.90
C ALA A 299 -43.89 2.23 -6.17
N ARG A 300 -45.17 1.86 -6.44
CA ARG A 300 -45.77 0.65 -5.87
C ARG A 300 -45.06 -0.61 -6.35
N TYR A 301 -44.81 -0.71 -7.64
CA TYR A 301 -44.06 -1.84 -8.23
C TYR A 301 -42.65 -1.94 -7.64
N LEU A 302 -41.93 -0.82 -7.57
CA LEU A 302 -40.58 -0.77 -7.03
C LEU A 302 -40.55 -1.14 -5.54
N ALA A 303 -41.50 -0.65 -4.73
CA ALA A 303 -41.59 -1.02 -3.33
C ALA A 303 -41.85 -2.52 -3.14
N ALA A 304 -42.73 -3.10 -3.93
CA ALA A 304 -43.02 -4.52 -3.89
C ALA A 304 -41.80 -5.35 -4.30
N LEU A 305 -41.08 -4.95 -5.36
CA LEU A 305 -39.84 -5.58 -5.82
C LEU A 305 -38.79 -5.58 -4.74
N LEU A 306 -38.48 -4.41 -4.15
CA LEU A 306 -37.44 -4.26 -3.13
C LEU A 306 -37.79 -5.07 -1.85
N ARG A 307 -39.04 -5.06 -1.41
CA ARG A 307 -39.49 -5.88 -0.27
C ARG A 307 -39.33 -7.38 -0.56
N SER A 308 -39.82 -7.84 -1.70
CA SER A 308 -39.70 -9.25 -2.11
C SER A 308 -38.23 -9.68 -2.18
N ALA A 309 -37.37 -8.86 -2.77
CA ALA A 309 -35.95 -9.13 -2.82
C ALA A 309 -35.31 -9.22 -1.44
N ALA A 310 -35.65 -8.30 -0.53
CA ALA A 310 -35.16 -8.30 0.84
C ALA A 310 -35.64 -9.53 1.63
N GLU A 311 -36.89 -9.94 1.45
CA GLU A 311 -37.47 -11.12 2.12
C GLU A 311 -36.86 -12.44 1.62
N HIS A 312 -36.57 -12.55 0.34
CA HIS A 312 -36.00 -13.77 -0.26
C HIS A 312 -34.47 -13.76 -0.34
N GLY A 313 -33.82 -12.69 0.11
CA GLY A 313 -32.36 -12.56 0.07
C GLY A 313 -31.82 -12.47 -1.37
N GLU A 314 -32.60 -11.98 -2.30
CA GLU A 314 -32.18 -11.79 -3.69
C GLU A 314 -31.15 -10.66 -3.79
N THR A 315 -30.15 -10.84 -4.64
CA THR A 315 -29.06 -9.87 -4.86
C THR A 315 -28.93 -9.53 -6.33
N GLY A 316 -28.26 -8.39 -6.62
CA GLY A 316 -27.99 -8.00 -8.00
C GLY A 316 -29.12 -7.24 -8.70
N ILE A 317 -30.13 -6.80 -7.94
CA ILE A 317 -31.18 -5.94 -8.48
C ILE A 317 -30.64 -4.53 -8.64
N ASN A 318 -30.69 -4.01 -9.87
CA ASN A 318 -30.28 -2.65 -10.20
C ASN A 318 -31.50 -1.87 -10.69
N VAL A 319 -31.72 -0.70 -10.10
CA VAL A 319 -32.80 0.22 -10.47
C VAL A 319 -32.19 1.51 -10.99
N LEU A 320 -32.50 1.87 -12.22
CA LEU A 320 -32.10 3.15 -12.81
C LEU A 320 -33.24 4.15 -12.69
N ILE A 321 -33.01 5.23 -11.94
CA ILE A 321 -33.93 6.36 -11.83
C ILE A 321 -33.38 7.48 -12.70
N TYR A 322 -34.13 7.89 -13.74
CA TYR A 322 -33.69 8.91 -14.69
C TYR A 322 -34.74 10.00 -14.85
N GLY A 323 -34.34 11.16 -15.34
CA GLY A 323 -35.23 12.31 -15.59
C GLY A 323 -34.47 13.64 -15.44
N PRO A 324 -35.12 14.77 -15.71
CA PRO A 324 -34.50 16.11 -15.62
C PRO A 324 -33.91 16.42 -14.26
N PRO A 325 -32.89 17.29 -14.18
CA PRO A 325 -32.36 17.79 -12.89
C PRO A 325 -33.49 18.44 -12.05
N GLY A 326 -33.39 18.30 -10.74
CA GLY A 326 -34.32 18.92 -9.78
C GLY A 326 -35.68 18.20 -9.61
N THR A 327 -35.92 17.06 -10.28
CA THR A 327 -37.16 16.29 -10.12
C THR A 327 -37.24 15.41 -8.88
N GLY A 328 -36.25 15.47 -7.96
CA GLY A 328 -36.28 14.74 -6.70
C GLY A 328 -35.84 13.27 -6.77
N LYS A 329 -35.13 12.85 -7.81
CA LYS A 329 -34.67 11.45 -8.01
C LYS A 329 -33.97 10.86 -6.78
N THR A 330 -33.04 11.61 -6.20
CA THR A 330 -32.29 11.21 -5.01
C THR A 330 -33.22 11.05 -3.79
N GLN A 331 -34.16 11.98 -3.61
CA GLN A 331 -35.14 11.92 -2.52
C GLN A 331 -36.13 10.74 -2.75
N PHE A 332 -36.55 10.51 -3.98
CA PHE A 332 -37.37 9.37 -4.32
C PHE A 332 -36.69 8.03 -3.97
N ALA A 333 -35.41 7.88 -4.29
CA ALA A 333 -34.65 6.67 -3.93
C ALA A 333 -34.62 6.47 -2.39
N LYS A 334 -34.44 7.56 -1.62
CA LYS A 334 -34.47 7.51 -0.14
C LYS A 334 -35.85 7.11 0.39
N VAL A 335 -36.90 7.66 -0.16
CA VAL A 335 -38.29 7.30 0.20
C VAL A 335 -38.57 5.85 -0.15
N MET A 336 -38.16 5.39 -1.33
CA MET A 336 -38.38 3.99 -1.75
C MET A 336 -37.66 2.98 -0.86
N ALA A 337 -36.43 3.26 -0.46
CA ALA A 337 -35.69 2.43 0.47
C ALA A 337 -36.41 2.35 1.85
N ALA A 338 -36.90 3.49 2.34
CA ALA A 338 -37.65 3.55 3.61
C ALA A 338 -38.98 2.78 3.52
N VAL A 339 -39.74 2.94 2.43
CA VAL A 339 -41.01 2.24 2.17
C VAL A 339 -40.80 0.71 2.04
N ALA A 340 -39.65 0.30 1.49
CA ALA A 340 -39.26 -1.11 1.37
C ALA A 340 -38.60 -1.67 2.64
N GLU A 341 -38.44 -0.85 3.70
CA GLU A 341 -37.75 -1.22 4.94
C GLU A 341 -36.30 -1.68 4.70
N CYS A 342 -35.62 -1.07 3.72
CA CYS A 342 -34.22 -1.33 3.39
C CYS A 342 -33.31 -0.29 4.04
N GLU A 343 -32.14 -0.73 4.51
CA GLU A 343 -31.05 0.16 4.89
C GLU A 343 -30.43 0.75 3.63
N LEU A 344 -30.37 2.07 3.51
CA LEU A 344 -29.81 2.76 2.37
C LEU A 344 -28.43 3.30 2.69
N TYR A 345 -27.45 2.97 1.87
CA TYR A 345 -26.09 3.48 1.90
C TYR A 345 -25.83 4.36 0.69
N GLU A 346 -25.27 5.54 0.92
CA GLU A 346 -24.97 6.52 -0.13
C GLU A 346 -23.48 6.57 -0.39
N VAL A 347 -23.11 6.38 -1.65
CA VAL A 347 -21.71 6.55 -2.11
C VAL A 347 -21.45 8.03 -2.33
N ASP A 348 -20.44 8.58 -1.65
CA ASP A 348 -20.13 10.00 -1.71
C ASP A 348 -19.69 10.45 -3.11
N CYS A 349 -20.13 11.65 -3.51
CA CYS A 349 -19.72 12.34 -4.74
C CYS A 349 -18.59 13.35 -4.47
N ILE A 350 -18.40 13.75 -3.21
CA ILE A 350 -17.40 14.74 -2.78
C ILE A 350 -16.55 14.15 -1.66
N ASP A 351 -15.33 14.66 -1.52
CA ASP A 351 -14.45 14.35 -0.38
C ASP A 351 -14.76 15.21 0.85
N LYS A 352 -13.96 15.03 1.92
CA LYS A 352 -14.11 15.76 3.17
C LYS A 352 -13.81 17.25 3.02
N GLU A 353 -13.03 17.63 2.04
CA GLU A 353 -12.67 19.00 1.69
C GLU A 353 -13.69 19.65 0.74
N GLY A 354 -14.72 18.91 0.29
CA GLY A 354 -15.77 19.37 -0.62
C GLY A 354 -15.37 19.32 -2.09
N ALA A 355 -14.24 18.71 -2.45
CA ALA A 355 -13.86 18.52 -3.84
C ALA A 355 -14.55 17.30 -4.46
N SER A 356 -14.93 17.39 -5.73
CA SER A 356 -15.57 16.29 -6.46
C SER A 356 -14.65 15.07 -6.56
N LEU A 357 -15.19 13.89 -6.26
CA LEU A 357 -14.51 12.62 -6.43
C LEU A 357 -14.39 12.25 -7.91
N SER A 358 -13.23 11.71 -8.31
CA SER A 358 -13.08 11.17 -9.65
C SER A 358 -14.03 10.00 -9.89
N GLY A 359 -14.44 9.77 -11.16
CA GLY A 359 -15.27 8.63 -11.52
C GLY A 359 -14.66 7.28 -11.07
N LYS A 360 -13.33 7.15 -11.15
CA LYS A 360 -12.60 5.96 -10.67
C LYS A 360 -12.70 5.77 -9.14
N ASP A 361 -12.59 6.85 -8.37
CA ASP A 361 -12.69 6.79 -6.91
C ASP A 361 -14.12 6.48 -6.46
N ARG A 362 -15.12 7.06 -7.13
CA ARG A 362 -16.53 6.76 -6.89
C ARG A 362 -16.85 5.29 -7.23
N TYR A 363 -16.37 4.80 -8.36
CA TYR A 363 -16.55 3.40 -8.76
C TYR A 363 -15.89 2.43 -7.77
N ARG A 364 -14.68 2.75 -7.28
CA ARG A 364 -14.04 2.00 -6.20
C ARG A 364 -14.91 1.95 -4.95
N SER A 365 -15.41 3.11 -4.52
CA SER A 365 -16.28 3.20 -3.35
C SER A 365 -17.53 2.33 -3.52
N LEU A 366 -18.16 2.33 -4.69
CA LEU A 366 -19.27 1.44 -5.00
C LEU A 366 -18.87 -0.05 -4.86
N GLN A 367 -17.76 -0.45 -5.48
CA GLN A 367 -17.30 -1.84 -5.46
C GLN A 367 -16.98 -2.33 -4.03
N VAL A 368 -16.28 -1.50 -3.24
CA VAL A 368 -15.98 -1.80 -1.83
C VAL A 368 -17.27 -1.92 -1.03
N SER A 369 -18.20 -1.00 -1.22
CA SER A 369 -19.49 -0.99 -0.52
C SER A 369 -20.34 -2.21 -0.86
N GLN A 370 -20.40 -2.60 -2.14
CA GLN A 370 -21.09 -3.82 -2.57
C GLN A 370 -20.49 -5.06 -1.91
N ALA A 371 -19.15 -5.15 -1.82
CA ALA A 371 -18.50 -6.28 -1.17
C ALA A 371 -18.79 -6.32 0.33
N PHE A 372 -18.74 -5.17 1.01
CA PHE A 372 -19.02 -5.04 2.43
C PHE A 372 -20.48 -5.36 2.79
N LEU A 373 -21.42 -4.92 1.96
CA LEU A 373 -22.85 -5.14 2.18
C LEU A 373 -23.32 -6.51 1.68
N LYS A 374 -22.44 -7.28 1.05
CA LYS A 374 -22.75 -8.64 0.59
C LYS A 374 -23.19 -9.52 1.76
N GLY A 375 -24.40 -10.08 1.65
CA GLY A 375 -25.01 -10.90 2.72
C GLY A 375 -25.89 -10.13 3.71
N ARG A 376 -26.01 -8.81 3.57
CA ARG A 376 -27.02 -8.02 4.29
C ARG A 376 -28.28 -7.93 3.45
N HIS A 377 -29.29 -8.73 3.78
CA HIS A 377 -30.49 -8.93 2.95
C HIS A 377 -31.34 -7.67 2.72
N ARG A 378 -31.19 -6.65 3.58
CA ARG A 378 -31.97 -5.40 3.48
C ARG A 378 -31.12 -4.19 3.14
N ALA A 379 -29.89 -4.39 2.65
CA ALA A 379 -28.99 -3.27 2.30
C ALA A 379 -29.14 -2.89 0.83
N THR A 380 -29.31 -1.60 0.58
CA THR A 380 -29.40 -0.97 -0.74
C THR A 380 -28.36 0.12 -0.87
N ILE A 381 -27.78 0.30 -2.05
CA ILE A 381 -26.77 1.34 -2.33
C ILE A 381 -27.40 2.39 -3.25
N LEU A 382 -27.34 3.64 -2.84
CA LEU A 382 -27.61 4.80 -3.69
C LEU A 382 -26.30 5.27 -4.34
N PHE A 383 -26.27 5.20 -5.67
CA PHE A 383 -25.16 5.70 -6.47
C PHE A 383 -25.68 6.82 -7.35
N ASP A 384 -25.61 8.05 -6.85
CA ASP A 384 -26.12 9.24 -7.53
C ASP A 384 -25.17 9.72 -8.62
N GLU A 385 -25.62 10.54 -9.56
CA GLU A 385 -24.82 11.11 -10.67
C GLU A 385 -23.99 10.03 -11.40
N VAL A 386 -24.65 8.95 -11.79
CA VAL A 386 -23.99 7.77 -12.41
C VAL A 386 -23.30 8.11 -13.74
N GLU A 387 -23.75 9.15 -14.42
CA GLU A 387 -23.20 9.67 -15.67
C GLU A 387 -21.74 10.17 -15.54
N ASP A 388 -21.31 10.58 -14.37
CA ASP A 388 -19.94 11.02 -14.14
C ASP A 388 -18.94 9.85 -14.15
N VAL A 389 -19.44 8.64 -13.88
CA VAL A 389 -18.62 7.42 -13.81
C VAL A 389 -18.69 6.63 -15.11
N PHE A 390 -19.85 6.60 -15.74
CA PHE A 390 -20.11 5.90 -16.99
C PHE A 390 -20.41 6.90 -18.11
N PRO A 391 -19.36 7.50 -18.73
CA PRO A 391 -19.56 8.45 -19.79
C PRO A 391 -20.38 7.82 -20.91
N THR A 392 -21.50 8.45 -21.25
CA THR A 392 -22.35 8.00 -22.34
C THR A 392 -21.57 8.09 -23.65
N ALA A 393 -21.63 7.04 -24.46
CA ALA A 393 -20.96 6.92 -25.76
C ALA A 393 -21.22 8.10 -26.73
N GLY A 394 -22.20 8.96 -26.44
CA GLY A 394 -22.52 10.16 -27.21
C GLY A 394 -21.45 11.25 -27.23
N ARG A 395 -20.56 11.32 -26.21
CA ARG A 395 -19.44 12.29 -26.21
C ARG A 395 -18.24 11.80 -27.01
N GLU A 396 -17.98 10.49 -27.05
CA GLU A 396 -16.93 9.92 -27.91
C GLU A 396 -17.30 9.94 -29.38
N LEU A 397 -18.56 9.70 -29.73
CA LEU A 397 -19.04 9.80 -31.10
C LEU A 397 -19.05 11.25 -31.63
N ALA A 398 -19.36 12.24 -30.80
CA ALA A 398 -19.28 13.65 -31.19
C ALA A 398 -17.83 14.11 -31.45
N SER A 399 -16.83 13.52 -30.83
CA SER A 399 -15.40 13.81 -31.09
C SER A 399 -14.84 13.10 -32.32
N LEU A 400 -15.54 12.10 -32.86
CA LEU A 400 -15.16 11.37 -34.06
C LEU A 400 -15.81 11.94 -35.34
N PHE A 401 -16.85 12.77 -35.21
CA PHE A 401 -17.63 13.33 -36.32
C PHE A 401 -17.70 14.86 -36.29
N GLY A 402 -16.93 15.55 -35.40
CA GLY A 402 -16.84 17.00 -35.31
C GLY A 402 -15.57 17.58 -35.91
#